data_c56305559260fdb9aa4bb3ecb422dda9
#
_entry.id   c56305559260fdb9aa4bb3ecb422dda9
#
_cell.length_a   1.000
_cell.length_b   1.000
_cell.length_c   1.000
_cell.angle_alpha   90.00
_cell.angle_beta   90.00
_cell.angle_gamma   90.00
#
_symmetry.space_group_name_H-M   'P 1'
#
loop_
_entity.id
_entity.type
_entity.pdbx_description
1 polymer ?
#
loop_
_entity_poly.entity_id
_entity_poly.type
_entity_poly.pdbx_seq_one_letter_code
_entity_poly.pdbx_strand_id
1 'polypeptide(L)'
;MTKIKDKKVLVTGGANGIGKLLGEKCLREGASELVIWDINEKNLQATTQELRQKGYTVHDYLVDVSDLEDVTKAATLTLSEVGPIDILFNNAGIVVGKNFHEHSHTEIEKTIRINVLGVMHVARCFVGEMIKQKSGHIVNIASAVSLLANPKMSVYAGSKWAVLGWSESLRLELEDMPGDLHVTTVCPSYIKTGMFEGVEAPILAPLLEPEDITDQIIRAVKTNEIEVKAPWSVHLIPILRGIMPTRLFDLVIGKGLNIYSSMASFVGRPPREAIPEKEKTKQN
;
A
#
# COMPACT_ATOMS: atom_id res chain seq x y z
N MET A 1 13.68 12.89 -12.20
CA MET A 1 12.74 11.89 -12.77
C MET A 1 13.29 10.50 -12.52
N THR A 2 12.57 9.68 -11.78
CA THR A 2 12.98 8.32 -11.46
C THR A 2 12.90 7.42 -12.68
N LYS A 3 14.02 6.80 -13.07
CA LYS A 3 14.02 5.79 -14.13
C LYS A 3 13.75 4.42 -13.50
N ILE A 4 12.83 3.65 -14.06
CA ILE A 4 12.55 2.29 -13.59
C ILE A 4 13.52 1.28 -14.24
N LYS A 5 13.99 1.60 -15.44
CA LYS A 5 14.96 0.76 -16.15
C LYS A 5 16.24 0.56 -15.34
N ASP A 6 16.68 -0.67 -15.30
CA ASP A 6 17.87 -1.15 -14.57
C ASP A 6 17.81 -0.99 -13.05
N LYS A 7 16.60 -0.74 -12.47
CA LYS A 7 16.35 -0.56 -11.05
C LYS A 7 15.88 -1.85 -10.37
N LYS A 8 16.23 -2.00 -9.10
CA LYS A 8 15.77 -3.05 -8.20
C LYS A 8 14.52 -2.59 -7.45
N VAL A 9 13.45 -3.30 -7.62
CA VAL A 9 12.12 -2.93 -7.12
C VAL A 9 11.68 -3.92 -6.05
N LEU A 10 11.21 -3.42 -4.91
CA LEU A 10 10.56 -4.24 -3.88
C LEU A 10 9.09 -3.86 -3.75
N VAL A 11 8.22 -4.87 -3.71
CA VAL A 11 6.77 -4.71 -3.52
C VAL A 11 6.30 -5.56 -2.35
N THR A 12 5.78 -4.93 -1.29
CA THR A 12 5.09 -5.65 -0.22
C THR A 12 3.64 -5.94 -0.59
N GLY A 13 3.13 -7.15 -0.27
CA GLY A 13 1.83 -7.60 -0.78
C GLY A 13 1.83 -7.74 -2.31
N GLY A 14 2.98 -8.13 -2.88
CA GLY A 14 3.21 -8.15 -4.32
C GLY A 14 2.74 -9.42 -5.04
N ALA A 15 2.17 -10.37 -4.33
CA ALA A 15 1.72 -11.63 -4.92
C ALA A 15 0.30 -11.58 -5.51
N ASN A 16 -0.44 -10.48 -5.32
CA ASN A 16 -1.80 -10.37 -5.83
C ASN A 16 -2.24 -8.89 -5.99
N GLY A 17 -3.38 -8.66 -6.67
CA GLY A 17 -4.01 -7.36 -6.82
C GLY A 17 -3.09 -6.31 -7.44
N ILE A 18 -3.17 -5.06 -6.96
CA ILE A 18 -2.35 -3.97 -7.50
C ILE A 18 -0.85 -4.15 -7.24
N GLY A 19 -0.46 -4.83 -6.14
CA GLY A 19 0.96 -5.12 -5.87
C GLY A 19 1.60 -5.99 -6.96
N LYS A 20 0.92 -7.05 -7.39
CA LYS A 20 1.36 -7.89 -8.51
C LYS A 20 1.49 -7.07 -9.79
N LEU A 21 0.47 -6.26 -10.11
CA LEU A 21 0.47 -5.43 -11.32
C LEU A 21 1.59 -4.38 -11.30
N LEU A 22 1.87 -3.75 -10.14
CA LEU A 22 2.98 -2.81 -10.00
C LEU A 22 4.32 -3.48 -10.28
N GLY A 23 4.55 -4.67 -9.70
CA GLY A 23 5.75 -5.46 -9.96
C GLY A 23 5.90 -5.82 -11.45
N GLU A 24 4.84 -6.33 -12.08
CA GLU A 24 4.85 -6.65 -13.52
C GLU A 24 5.12 -5.44 -14.40
N LYS A 25 4.50 -4.29 -14.10
CA LYS A 25 4.69 -3.06 -14.87
C LYS A 25 6.12 -2.54 -14.72
N CYS A 26 6.71 -2.60 -13.52
CA CYS A 26 8.11 -2.25 -13.33
C CYS A 26 9.05 -3.14 -14.17
N LEU A 27 8.80 -4.45 -14.21
CA LEU A 27 9.58 -5.37 -15.05
C LEU A 27 9.43 -5.05 -16.54
N ARG A 28 8.22 -4.72 -17.01
CA ARG A 28 7.97 -4.28 -18.40
C ARG A 28 8.66 -2.96 -18.73
N GLU A 29 8.81 -2.06 -17.76
CA GLU A 29 9.57 -0.80 -17.89
C GLU A 29 11.10 -1.01 -17.79
N GLY A 30 11.54 -2.26 -17.65
CA GLY A 30 12.95 -2.66 -17.68
C GLY A 30 13.63 -2.67 -16.32
N ALA A 31 12.90 -2.80 -15.21
CA ALA A 31 13.51 -3.07 -13.92
C ALA A 31 14.41 -4.30 -14.00
N SER A 32 15.60 -4.24 -13.40
CA SER A 32 16.56 -5.34 -13.45
C SER A 32 16.14 -6.53 -12.60
N GLU A 33 15.56 -6.26 -11.44
CA GLU A 33 15.14 -7.27 -10.48
C GLU A 33 13.85 -6.85 -9.76
N LEU A 34 12.98 -7.79 -9.49
CA LEU A 34 11.79 -7.62 -8.67
C LEU A 34 11.90 -8.47 -7.42
N VAL A 35 11.70 -7.85 -6.27
CA VAL A 35 11.56 -8.51 -4.98
C VAL A 35 10.09 -8.47 -4.56
N ILE A 36 9.50 -9.61 -4.26
CA ILE A 36 8.12 -9.75 -3.81
C ILE A 36 8.12 -10.22 -2.36
N TRP A 37 7.53 -9.42 -1.47
CA TRP A 37 7.21 -9.83 -0.11
C TRP A 37 5.70 -10.05 0.01
N ASP A 38 5.27 -11.22 0.43
CA ASP A 38 3.85 -11.50 0.67
C ASP A 38 3.70 -12.53 1.80
N ILE A 39 2.58 -12.48 2.50
CA ILE A 39 2.23 -13.45 3.54
C ILE A 39 1.54 -14.70 2.96
N ASN A 40 1.07 -14.65 1.72
CA ASN A 40 0.38 -15.76 1.06
C ASN A 40 1.35 -16.58 0.21
N GLU A 41 1.87 -17.67 0.78
CA GLU A 41 2.85 -18.53 0.14
C GLU A 41 2.38 -19.06 -1.22
N LYS A 42 1.14 -19.53 -1.33
CA LYS A 42 0.57 -20.07 -2.58
C LYS A 42 0.57 -19.04 -3.71
N ASN A 43 0.08 -17.83 -3.41
CA ASN A 43 0.06 -16.76 -4.41
C ASN A 43 1.47 -16.27 -4.74
N LEU A 44 2.35 -16.21 -3.73
CA LEU A 44 3.73 -15.80 -3.88
C LEU A 44 4.47 -16.73 -4.85
N GLN A 45 4.41 -18.04 -4.61
CA GLN A 45 5.01 -19.04 -5.48
C GLN A 45 4.44 -19.01 -6.91
N ALA A 46 3.11 -18.93 -7.04
CA ALA A 46 2.46 -18.88 -8.36
C ALA A 46 2.87 -17.64 -9.16
N THR A 47 2.86 -16.45 -8.53
CA THR A 47 3.23 -15.20 -9.19
C THR A 47 4.71 -15.18 -9.55
N THR A 48 5.59 -15.63 -8.66
CA THR A 48 7.02 -15.69 -8.92
C THR A 48 7.35 -16.66 -10.06
N GLN A 49 6.72 -17.84 -10.06
CA GLN A 49 6.92 -18.81 -11.13
C GLN A 49 6.46 -18.26 -12.48
N GLU A 50 5.29 -17.62 -12.54
CA GLU A 50 4.76 -16.98 -13.74
C GLU A 50 5.74 -15.94 -14.30
N LEU A 51 6.28 -15.07 -13.45
CA LEU A 51 7.19 -14.01 -13.88
C LEU A 51 8.56 -14.56 -14.30
N ARG A 52 9.10 -15.56 -13.59
CA ARG A 52 10.34 -16.25 -13.98
C ARG A 52 10.20 -16.97 -15.33
N GLN A 53 9.05 -17.58 -15.61
CA GLN A 53 8.76 -18.20 -16.93
C GLN A 53 8.73 -17.16 -18.07
N LYS A 54 8.41 -15.91 -17.77
CA LYS A 54 8.49 -14.78 -18.72
C LYS A 54 9.93 -14.26 -18.92
N GLY A 55 10.92 -14.84 -18.23
CA GLY A 55 12.33 -14.49 -18.33
C GLY A 55 12.78 -13.37 -17.38
N TYR A 56 11.97 -12.99 -16.40
CA TYR A 56 12.32 -11.96 -15.44
C TYR A 56 13.11 -12.50 -14.23
N THR A 57 13.99 -11.68 -13.68
CA THR A 57 14.67 -11.96 -12.41
C THR A 57 13.77 -11.55 -11.25
N VAL A 58 13.29 -12.53 -10.49
CA VAL A 58 12.34 -12.31 -9.37
C VAL A 58 12.82 -13.04 -8.13
N HIS A 59 12.87 -12.33 -7.01
CA HIS A 59 13.15 -12.86 -5.67
C HIS A 59 11.86 -12.81 -4.85
N ASP A 60 11.58 -13.86 -4.12
CA ASP A 60 10.37 -13.98 -3.32
C ASP A 60 10.68 -14.36 -1.88
N TYR A 61 10.05 -13.66 -0.95
CA TYR A 61 10.17 -13.93 0.47
C TYR A 61 8.79 -13.98 1.12
N LEU A 62 8.55 -15.05 1.90
CA LEU A 62 7.35 -15.17 2.73
C LEU A 62 7.53 -14.27 3.95
N VAL A 63 6.76 -13.18 4.02
CA VAL A 63 6.94 -12.13 5.04
C VAL A 63 5.60 -11.67 5.60
N ASP A 64 5.46 -11.71 6.91
CA ASP A 64 4.40 -10.99 7.62
C ASP A 64 4.90 -9.60 8.02
N VAL A 65 4.47 -8.55 7.30
CA VAL A 65 4.87 -7.17 7.59
C VAL A 65 4.39 -6.65 8.95
N SER A 66 3.49 -7.37 9.64
CA SER A 66 3.06 -7.04 11.00
C SER A 66 4.02 -7.52 12.09
N ASP A 67 4.98 -8.38 11.72
CA ASP A 67 6.01 -8.91 12.60
C ASP A 67 7.36 -8.23 12.27
N LEU A 68 7.90 -7.49 13.26
CA LEU A 68 9.16 -6.76 13.09
C LEU A 68 10.36 -7.70 12.90
N GLU A 69 10.37 -8.87 13.55
CA GLU A 69 11.46 -9.85 13.40
C GLU A 69 11.47 -10.41 11.99
N ASP A 70 10.29 -10.74 11.45
CA ASP A 70 10.14 -11.25 10.08
C ASP A 70 10.56 -10.19 9.04
N VAL A 71 10.14 -8.94 9.23
CA VAL A 71 10.56 -7.80 8.40
C VAL A 71 12.07 -7.60 8.42
N THR A 72 12.70 -7.60 9.58
CA THR A 72 14.16 -7.36 9.70
C THR A 72 14.97 -8.51 9.12
N LYS A 73 14.53 -9.75 9.31
CA LYS A 73 15.13 -10.94 8.71
C LYS A 73 15.03 -10.90 7.18
N ALA A 74 13.85 -10.65 6.65
CA ALA A 74 13.64 -10.56 5.21
C ALA A 74 14.42 -9.40 4.58
N ALA A 75 14.52 -8.25 5.26
CA ALA A 75 15.35 -7.14 4.79
C ALA A 75 16.83 -7.50 4.73
N THR A 76 17.36 -8.19 5.75
CA THR A 76 18.75 -8.66 5.77
C THR A 76 19.01 -9.61 4.60
N LEU A 77 18.12 -10.57 4.35
CA LEU A 77 18.23 -11.50 3.22
C LEU A 77 18.15 -10.74 1.88
N THR A 78 17.19 -9.85 1.73
CA THR A 78 17.04 -9.02 0.51
C THR A 78 18.32 -8.23 0.23
N LEU A 79 18.88 -7.56 1.24
CA LEU A 79 20.10 -6.76 1.06
C LEU A 79 21.33 -7.63 0.76
N SER A 80 21.41 -8.86 1.29
CA SER A 80 22.54 -9.76 1.02
C SER A 80 22.45 -10.45 -0.35
N GLU A 81 21.27 -10.82 -0.81
CA GLU A 81 21.06 -11.60 -2.04
C GLU A 81 20.84 -10.71 -3.27
N VAL A 82 20.11 -9.60 -3.09
CA VAL A 82 19.74 -8.68 -4.15
C VAL A 82 20.58 -7.41 -4.11
N GLY A 83 20.91 -6.95 -2.91
CA GLY A 83 21.57 -5.66 -2.66
C GLY A 83 20.59 -4.52 -2.41
N PRO A 84 21.06 -3.28 -2.49
CA PRO A 84 20.22 -2.10 -2.21
C PRO A 84 19.01 -2.00 -3.14
N ILE A 85 17.86 -1.66 -2.58
CA ILE A 85 16.59 -1.46 -3.30
C ILE A 85 16.51 -0.01 -3.76
N ASP A 86 16.18 0.21 -5.03
CA ASP A 86 16.01 1.53 -5.62
C ASP A 86 14.59 2.07 -5.47
N ILE A 87 13.57 1.21 -5.64
CA ILE A 87 12.16 1.59 -5.58
C ILE A 87 11.42 0.64 -4.64
N LEU A 88 10.80 1.19 -3.61
CA LEU A 88 10.01 0.45 -2.63
C LEU A 88 8.52 0.79 -2.76
N PHE A 89 7.68 -0.21 -3.02
CA PHE A 89 6.23 -0.09 -2.94
C PHE A 89 5.73 -0.69 -1.61
N ASN A 90 5.39 0.15 -0.66
CA ASN A 90 4.66 -0.23 0.55
C ASN A 90 3.17 -0.39 0.22
N ASN A 91 2.81 -1.56 -0.27
CA ASN A 91 1.47 -1.87 -0.75
C ASN A 91 0.70 -2.83 0.17
N ALA A 92 1.37 -3.65 0.96
CA ALA A 92 0.70 -4.56 1.90
C ALA A 92 -0.29 -3.83 2.80
N GLY A 93 -1.51 -4.37 2.93
CA GLY A 93 -2.53 -3.76 3.76
C GLY A 93 -3.80 -4.61 3.85
N ILE A 94 -4.59 -4.33 4.89
CA ILE A 94 -5.89 -4.97 5.12
C ILE A 94 -6.96 -3.92 5.40
N VAL A 95 -8.21 -4.30 5.20
CA VAL A 95 -9.40 -3.55 5.60
C VAL A 95 -10.32 -4.46 6.42
N VAL A 96 -10.85 -3.92 7.51
CA VAL A 96 -11.95 -4.51 8.28
C VAL A 96 -13.08 -3.49 8.28
N GLY A 97 -14.20 -3.82 7.63
CA GLY A 97 -15.31 -2.90 7.40
C GLY A 97 -16.50 -3.20 8.30
N LYS A 98 -16.53 -2.63 9.51
CA LYS A 98 -17.63 -2.73 10.47
C LYS A 98 -17.67 -1.52 11.40
N ASN A 99 -18.77 -1.35 12.13
CA ASN A 99 -18.87 -0.28 13.12
C ASN A 99 -17.79 -0.43 14.21
N PHE A 100 -17.35 0.67 14.79
CA PHE A 100 -16.22 0.62 15.74
C PHE A 100 -16.46 -0.30 16.94
N HIS A 101 -17.65 -0.28 17.51
CA HIS A 101 -18.00 -1.13 18.67
C HIS A 101 -18.07 -2.63 18.35
N GLU A 102 -18.08 -3.02 17.08
CA GLU A 102 -18.07 -4.41 16.62
C GLU A 102 -16.65 -4.95 16.40
N HIS A 103 -15.63 -4.07 16.41
CA HIS A 103 -14.24 -4.50 16.29
C HIS A 103 -13.75 -5.19 17.54
N SER A 104 -13.08 -6.33 17.39
CA SER A 104 -12.24 -6.88 18.46
C SER A 104 -10.96 -6.07 18.62
N HIS A 105 -10.35 -6.07 19.81
CA HIS A 105 -9.03 -5.46 20.03
C HIS A 105 -7.97 -6.02 19.08
N THR A 106 -8.00 -7.34 18.83
CA THR A 106 -7.09 -8.02 17.90
C THR A 106 -7.21 -7.49 16.47
N GLU A 107 -8.42 -7.21 15.97
CA GLU A 107 -8.60 -6.62 14.64
C GLU A 107 -8.08 -5.19 14.56
N ILE A 108 -8.27 -4.41 15.63
CA ILE A 108 -7.71 -3.04 15.72
C ILE A 108 -6.19 -3.11 15.67
N GLU A 109 -5.57 -3.90 16.55
CA GLU A 109 -4.12 -4.07 16.60
C GLU A 109 -3.56 -4.57 15.27
N LYS A 110 -4.15 -5.62 14.70
CA LYS A 110 -3.71 -6.19 13.42
C LYS A 110 -3.76 -5.16 12.30
N THR A 111 -4.82 -4.35 12.24
CA THR A 111 -4.95 -3.30 11.22
C THR A 111 -3.84 -2.26 11.35
N ILE A 112 -3.54 -1.81 12.58
CA ILE A 112 -2.48 -0.84 12.84
C ILE A 112 -1.10 -1.46 12.59
N ARG A 113 -0.86 -2.69 13.04
CA ARG A 113 0.43 -3.37 12.82
C ARG A 113 0.73 -3.52 11.33
N ILE A 114 -0.22 -3.96 10.50
CA ILE A 114 0.00 -4.13 9.06
C ILE A 114 0.05 -2.78 8.34
N ASN A 115 -0.99 -1.95 8.50
CA ASN A 115 -1.17 -0.77 7.66
C ASN A 115 -0.29 0.42 8.06
N VAL A 116 0.22 0.46 9.29
CA VAL A 116 1.02 1.59 9.81
C VAL A 116 2.43 1.13 10.16
N LEU A 117 2.56 0.27 11.18
CA LEU A 117 3.88 -0.16 11.65
C LEU A 117 4.64 -0.93 10.58
N GLY A 118 3.97 -1.84 9.86
CA GLY A 118 4.58 -2.60 8.76
C GLY A 118 5.15 -1.69 7.68
N VAL A 119 4.38 -0.68 7.25
CA VAL A 119 4.83 0.32 6.26
C VAL A 119 6.08 1.06 6.75
N MET A 120 6.07 1.54 8.02
CA MET A 120 7.19 2.26 8.59
C MET A 120 8.42 1.36 8.80
N HIS A 121 8.24 0.14 9.29
CA HIS A 121 9.33 -0.81 9.54
C HIS A 121 10.01 -1.22 8.23
N VAL A 122 9.24 -1.53 7.20
CA VAL A 122 9.78 -1.87 5.87
C VAL A 122 10.57 -0.68 5.31
N ALA A 123 9.99 0.52 5.30
CA ALA A 123 10.71 1.71 4.83
C ALA A 123 12.00 1.95 5.63
N ARG A 124 11.97 1.77 6.96
CA ARG A 124 13.14 1.95 7.84
C ARG A 124 14.30 1.01 7.49
N CYS A 125 14.00 -0.19 7.02
CA CYS A 125 15.04 -1.16 6.62
C CYS A 125 15.80 -0.75 5.36
N PHE A 126 15.17 -0.01 4.43
CA PHE A 126 15.77 0.29 3.13
C PHE A 126 16.17 1.75 2.93
N VAL A 127 15.52 2.70 3.63
CA VAL A 127 15.77 4.13 3.46
C VAL A 127 17.24 4.51 3.71
N GLY A 128 17.91 3.84 4.66
CA GLY A 128 19.32 4.09 4.96
C GLY A 128 20.25 3.81 3.79
N GLU A 129 20.00 2.75 3.01
CA GLU A 129 20.78 2.45 1.81
C GLU A 129 20.45 3.41 0.67
N MET A 130 19.17 3.82 0.52
CA MET A 130 18.77 4.85 -0.45
C MET A 130 19.49 6.17 -0.17
N ILE A 131 19.60 6.58 1.10
CA ILE A 131 20.35 7.80 1.49
C ILE A 131 21.84 7.67 1.14
N LYS A 132 22.47 6.52 1.45
CA LYS A 132 23.89 6.27 1.11
C LYS A 132 24.13 6.32 -0.40
N GLN A 133 23.22 5.76 -1.19
CA GLN A 133 23.27 5.78 -2.66
C GLN A 133 22.93 7.16 -3.24
N LYS A 134 22.39 8.07 -2.43
CA LYS A 134 21.83 9.37 -2.84
C LYS A 134 20.76 9.20 -3.94
N SER A 135 20.02 8.10 -3.93
CA SER A 135 18.97 7.80 -4.91
C SER A 135 18.00 6.78 -4.33
N GLY A 136 16.72 7.02 -4.44
CA GLY A 136 15.70 6.09 -4.01
C GLY A 136 14.29 6.66 -4.13
N HIS A 137 13.30 5.78 -4.29
CA HIS A 137 11.91 6.17 -4.37
C HIS A 137 11.04 5.28 -3.49
N ILE A 138 10.35 5.86 -2.52
CA ILE A 138 9.40 5.16 -1.66
C ILE A 138 7.99 5.52 -2.09
N VAL A 139 7.18 4.51 -2.40
CA VAL A 139 5.77 4.65 -2.79
C VAL A 139 4.89 4.05 -1.72
N ASN A 140 4.08 4.86 -1.04
CA ASN A 140 3.21 4.42 0.04
C ASN A 140 1.75 4.38 -0.41
N ILE A 141 1.11 3.22 -0.33
CA ILE A 141 -0.30 3.07 -0.66
C ILE A 141 -1.15 3.46 0.55
N ALA A 142 -1.60 4.71 0.55
CA ALA A 142 -2.60 5.25 1.47
C ALA A 142 -4.04 4.93 0.98
N SER A 143 -4.95 5.88 0.98
CA SER A 143 -6.32 5.75 0.48
C SER A 143 -7.02 7.12 0.40
N ALA A 144 -8.06 7.26 -0.39
CA ALA A 144 -8.96 8.42 -0.33
C ALA A 144 -9.54 8.65 1.08
N VAL A 145 -9.70 7.58 1.88
CA VAL A 145 -10.14 7.72 3.29
C VAL A 145 -9.08 8.36 4.19
N SER A 146 -7.86 8.59 3.72
CA SER A 146 -6.87 9.45 4.39
C SER A 146 -7.25 10.94 4.32
N LEU A 147 -8.22 11.31 3.50
CA LEU A 147 -8.64 12.69 3.25
C LEU A 147 -10.04 12.98 3.78
N LEU A 148 -10.87 11.93 3.96
CA LEU A 148 -12.22 12.05 4.49
C LEU A 148 -12.59 10.84 5.37
N ALA A 149 -13.51 11.06 6.31
CA ALA A 149 -14.03 9.97 7.14
C ALA A 149 -15.09 9.16 6.37
N ASN A 150 -15.20 7.86 6.69
CA ASN A 150 -16.28 7.01 6.20
C ASN A 150 -16.76 6.06 7.31
N PRO A 151 -18.08 5.97 7.57
CA PRO A 151 -18.64 5.00 8.49
C PRO A 151 -18.20 3.56 8.16
N LYS A 152 -18.14 2.71 9.18
CA LYS A 152 -17.64 1.31 9.10
C LYS A 152 -16.15 1.18 8.71
N MET A 153 -15.41 2.29 8.60
CA MET A 153 -13.98 2.29 8.25
C MET A 153 -13.11 2.98 9.30
N SER A 154 -13.58 3.25 10.51
CA SER A 154 -12.89 4.10 11.47
C SER A 154 -11.44 3.67 11.76
N VAL A 155 -11.20 2.38 11.99
CA VAL A 155 -9.86 1.83 12.24
C VAL A 155 -8.99 1.89 10.97
N TYR A 156 -9.57 1.48 9.83
CA TYR A 156 -8.87 1.55 8.54
C TYR A 156 -8.54 2.99 8.15
N ALA A 157 -9.51 3.91 8.26
CA ALA A 157 -9.28 5.32 7.97
C ALA A 157 -8.17 5.89 8.86
N GLY A 158 -8.23 5.64 10.17
CA GLY A 158 -7.17 6.06 11.11
C GLY A 158 -5.78 5.57 10.69
N SER A 159 -5.69 4.30 10.26
CA SER A 159 -4.44 3.73 9.77
C SER A 159 -3.94 4.43 8.48
N LYS A 160 -4.83 4.76 7.55
CA LYS A 160 -4.45 5.40 6.28
C LYS A 160 -4.16 6.91 6.44
N TRP A 161 -4.78 7.58 7.40
CA TRP A 161 -4.39 8.93 7.82
C TRP A 161 -2.97 8.96 8.43
N ALA A 162 -2.64 7.96 9.24
CA ALA A 162 -1.29 7.82 9.79
C ALA A 162 -0.24 7.68 8.68
N VAL A 163 -0.52 6.83 7.67
CA VAL A 163 0.38 6.66 6.51
C VAL A 163 0.55 7.96 5.73
N LEU A 164 -0.54 8.70 5.46
CA LEU A 164 -0.46 9.96 4.73
C LEU A 164 0.41 10.98 5.48
N GLY A 165 0.10 11.27 6.75
CA GLY A 165 0.85 12.26 7.53
C GLY A 165 2.31 11.89 7.74
N TRP A 166 2.60 10.58 7.95
CA TRP A 166 3.97 10.09 8.02
C TRP A 166 4.70 10.23 6.68
N SER A 167 4.05 9.90 5.57
CA SER A 167 4.65 9.99 4.24
C SER A 167 5.02 11.44 3.87
N GLU A 168 4.15 12.40 4.21
CA GLU A 168 4.43 13.83 4.00
C GLU A 168 5.66 14.29 4.79
N SER A 169 5.75 13.88 6.06
CA SER A 169 6.91 14.21 6.91
C SER A 169 8.19 13.56 6.38
N LEU A 170 8.14 12.26 6.05
CA LEU A 170 9.29 11.53 5.48
C LEU A 170 9.78 12.15 4.18
N ARG A 171 8.85 12.59 3.31
CA ARG A 171 9.20 13.29 2.07
C ARG A 171 10.06 14.53 2.35
N LEU A 172 9.61 15.38 3.27
CA LEU A 172 10.35 16.60 3.64
C LEU A 172 11.74 16.27 4.20
N GLU A 173 11.82 15.24 5.08
CA GLU A 173 13.11 14.80 5.62
C GLU A 173 14.08 14.33 4.52
N LEU A 174 13.58 13.60 3.51
CA LEU A 174 14.41 13.11 2.42
C LEU A 174 14.76 14.19 1.38
N GLU A 175 13.89 15.17 1.15
CA GLU A 175 14.15 16.32 0.29
C GLU A 175 15.27 17.23 0.85
N ASP A 176 15.43 17.28 2.17
CA ASP A 176 16.53 18.02 2.83
C ASP A 176 17.88 17.28 2.75
N MET A 177 17.89 16.02 2.33
CA MET A 177 19.09 15.21 2.17
C MET A 177 19.68 15.35 0.76
N PRO A 178 21.00 15.22 0.60
CA PRO A 178 21.63 15.29 -0.72
C PRO A 178 21.27 14.04 -1.55
N GLY A 179 20.78 14.25 -2.77
CA GLY A 179 20.51 13.16 -3.71
C GLY A 179 19.18 13.29 -4.44
N ASP A 180 18.80 12.24 -5.14
CA ASP A 180 17.54 12.08 -5.87
C ASP A 180 16.64 11.11 -5.08
N LEU A 181 16.09 11.58 -3.96
CA LEU A 181 15.29 10.82 -3.00
C LEU A 181 13.84 11.30 -3.05
N HIS A 182 12.91 10.38 -3.26
CA HIS A 182 11.50 10.71 -3.47
C HIS A 182 10.56 9.87 -2.61
N VAL A 183 9.44 10.47 -2.26
CA VAL A 183 8.28 9.78 -1.67
C VAL A 183 7.05 10.13 -2.46
N THR A 184 6.34 9.11 -2.96
CA THR A 184 5.01 9.25 -3.58
C THR A 184 3.96 8.63 -2.67
N THR A 185 2.92 9.38 -2.33
CA THR A 185 1.78 8.87 -1.57
C THR A 185 0.58 8.66 -2.49
N VAL A 186 0.02 7.46 -2.49
CA VAL A 186 -1.09 7.08 -3.37
C VAL A 186 -2.38 7.03 -2.56
N CYS A 187 -3.35 7.86 -2.91
CA CYS A 187 -4.65 7.98 -2.27
C CYS A 187 -5.79 7.53 -3.21
N PRO A 188 -5.94 6.25 -3.50
CA PRO A 188 -6.98 5.74 -4.37
C PRO A 188 -8.30 5.60 -3.63
N SER A 189 -9.41 5.75 -4.36
CA SER A 189 -10.73 5.27 -3.93
C SER A 189 -10.79 3.74 -4.05
N TYR A 190 -11.98 3.17 -4.07
CA TYR A 190 -12.16 1.72 -4.16
C TYR A 190 -11.65 1.14 -5.48
N ILE A 191 -10.83 0.08 -5.40
CA ILE A 191 -10.24 -0.62 -6.54
C ILE A 191 -10.85 -2.02 -6.64
N LYS A 192 -11.16 -2.48 -7.84
CA LYS A 192 -11.73 -3.81 -8.13
C LYS A 192 -10.69 -4.93 -7.99
N THR A 193 -10.24 -5.20 -6.75
CA THR A 193 -9.26 -6.25 -6.44
C THR A 193 -9.80 -7.36 -5.53
N GLY A 194 -11.13 -7.35 -5.27
CA GLY A 194 -11.76 -8.21 -4.27
C GLY A 194 -11.55 -7.77 -2.82
N MET A 195 -10.68 -6.80 -2.55
CA MET A 195 -10.51 -6.25 -1.19
C MET A 195 -11.76 -5.51 -0.71
N PHE A 196 -12.47 -4.86 -1.61
CA PHE A 196 -13.66 -4.05 -1.36
C PHE A 196 -14.91 -4.69 -1.98
N GLU A 197 -15.03 -6.00 -1.93
CA GLU A 197 -16.23 -6.69 -2.42
C GLU A 197 -17.47 -6.26 -1.63
N GLY A 198 -18.57 -6.01 -2.34
CA GLY A 198 -19.84 -5.53 -1.78
C GLY A 198 -19.90 -4.01 -1.54
N VAL A 199 -18.85 -3.24 -1.90
CA VAL A 199 -18.90 -1.78 -1.82
C VAL A 199 -19.72 -1.18 -2.94
N GLU A 200 -20.59 -0.23 -2.60
CA GLU A 200 -21.31 0.58 -3.56
C GLU A 200 -20.49 1.83 -3.92
N ALA A 201 -20.23 2.01 -5.22
CA ALA A 201 -19.44 3.15 -5.68
C ALA A 201 -20.17 4.48 -5.38
N PRO A 202 -19.49 5.46 -4.73
CA PRO A 202 -20.05 6.81 -4.60
C PRO A 202 -20.27 7.49 -5.96
N ILE A 203 -21.19 8.46 -6.03
CA ILE A 203 -21.64 9.08 -7.29
C ILE A 203 -20.49 9.64 -8.13
N LEU A 204 -19.50 10.28 -7.49
CA LEU A 204 -18.34 10.88 -8.19
C LEU A 204 -17.04 10.08 -8.03
N ALA A 205 -17.11 8.88 -7.47
CA ALA A 205 -15.94 8.03 -7.24
C ALA A 205 -16.24 6.58 -7.69
N PRO A 206 -16.27 6.34 -9.02
CA PRO A 206 -16.46 5.00 -9.55
C PRO A 206 -15.36 4.05 -9.04
N LEU A 207 -15.67 2.74 -9.06
CA LEU A 207 -14.67 1.73 -8.77
C LEU A 207 -13.54 1.80 -9.80
N LEU A 208 -12.32 1.90 -9.31
CA LEU A 208 -11.14 1.99 -10.17
C LEU A 208 -10.77 0.61 -10.72
N GLU A 209 -10.41 0.56 -12.00
CA GLU A 209 -9.79 -0.63 -12.56
C GLU A 209 -8.34 -0.73 -12.06
N PRO A 210 -7.88 -1.94 -11.67
CA PRO A 210 -6.53 -2.16 -11.16
C PRO A 210 -5.44 -1.70 -12.14
N GLU A 211 -5.64 -1.92 -13.43
CA GLU A 211 -4.73 -1.52 -14.49
C GLU A 211 -4.57 0.01 -14.55
N ASP A 212 -5.68 0.74 -14.52
CA ASP A 212 -5.67 2.20 -14.68
C ASP A 212 -4.97 2.89 -13.50
N ILE A 213 -5.25 2.45 -12.27
CA ILE A 213 -4.60 3.02 -11.10
C ILE A 213 -3.11 2.67 -11.05
N THR A 214 -2.74 1.44 -11.42
CA THR A 214 -1.32 1.06 -11.44
C THR A 214 -0.56 1.80 -12.54
N ASP A 215 -1.15 2.10 -13.70
CA ASP A 215 -0.55 2.96 -14.73
C ASP A 215 -0.31 4.38 -14.22
N GLN A 216 -1.27 4.95 -13.48
CA GLN A 216 -1.10 6.26 -12.85
C GLN A 216 0.05 6.24 -11.83
N ILE A 217 0.15 5.19 -11.01
CA ILE A 217 1.24 5.05 -10.03
C ILE A 217 2.60 4.95 -10.72
N ILE A 218 2.73 4.11 -11.74
CA ILE A 218 4.00 3.98 -12.50
C ILE A 218 4.37 5.31 -13.16
N ARG A 219 3.42 6.04 -13.74
CA ARG A 219 3.68 7.37 -14.27
C ARG A 219 4.14 8.33 -13.18
N ALA A 220 3.47 8.34 -12.02
CA ALA A 220 3.84 9.20 -10.89
C ALA A 220 5.27 8.93 -10.39
N VAL A 221 5.67 7.66 -10.31
CA VAL A 221 7.07 7.29 -10.00
C VAL A 221 8.03 7.89 -11.03
N LYS A 222 7.73 7.76 -12.32
CA LYS A 222 8.58 8.27 -13.41
C LYS A 222 8.68 9.81 -13.42
N THR A 223 7.63 10.50 -12.98
CA THR A 223 7.57 11.98 -12.95
C THR A 223 7.86 12.58 -11.58
N ASN A 224 8.11 11.75 -10.56
CA ASN A 224 8.34 12.14 -9.17
C ASN A 224 7.17 12.93 -8.57
N GLU A 225 5.94 12.52 -8.91
CA GLU A 225 4.75 13.13 -8.33
C GLU A 225 4.66 12.82 -6.82
N ILE A 226 4.40 13.85 -6.02
CA ILE A 226 4.30 13.71 -4.55
C ILE A 226 3.06 12.92 -4.17
N GLU A 227 1.93 13.13 -4.85
CA GLU A 227 0.65 12.50 -4.52
C GLU A 227 -0.10 12.04 -5.77
N VAL A 228 -0.61 10.81 -5.72
CA VAL A 228 -1.58 10.26 -6.68
C VAL A 228 -2.94 10.19 -6.02
N LYS A 229 -3.90 10.97 -6.49
CA LYS A 229 -5.30 10.96 -6.03
C LYS A 229 -6.20 10.47 -7.15
N ALA A 230 -6.88 9.36 -6.96
CA ALA A 230 -7.75 8.76 -7.97
C ALA A 230 -9.08 8.27 -7.36
N PRO A 231 -10.21 8.48 -8.06
CA PRO A 231 -10.36 9.26 -9.30
C PRO A 231 -10.14 10.77 -9.09
N TRP A 232 -10.28 11.58 -10.15
CA TRP A 232 -10.04 13.02 -10.11
C TRP A 232 -10.81 13.76 -8.99
N SER A 233 -12.01 13.29 -8.64
CA SER A 233 -12.85 13.85 -7.59
C SER A 233 -12.20 13.85 -6.20
N VAL A 234 -11.25 12.93 -5.96
CA VAL A 234 -10.48 12.85 -4.70
C VAL A 234 -9.62 14.11 -4.49
N HIS A 235 -9.19 14.79 -5.56
CA HIS A 235 -8.45 16.06 -5.46
C HIS A 235 -9.27 17.18 -4.83
N LEU A 236 -10.59 17.15 -4.95
CA LEU A 236 -11.47 18.19 -4.41
C LEU A 236 -11.68 18.05 -2.89
N ILE A 237 -11.48 16.86 -2.33
CA ILE A 237 -11.80 16.56 -0.92
C ILE A 237 -11.08 17.52 0.05
N PRO A 238 -9.74 17.71 -0.02
CA PRO A 238 -9.04 18.62 0.89
C PRO A 238 -9.52 20.05 0.80
N ILE A 239 -9.80 20.52 -0.42
CA ILE A 239 -10.29 21.89 -0.68
C ILE A 239 -11.68 22.08 -0.04
N LEU A 240 -12.62 21.19 -0.37
CA LEU A 240 -13.98 21.25 0.16
C LEU A 240 -14.02 21.13 1.67
N ARG A 241 -13.19 20.25 2.23
CA ARG A 241 -13.07 20.08 3.67
C ARG A 241 -12.47 21.30 4.38
N GLY A 242 -11.55 22.00 3.72
CA GLY A 242 -10.92 23.21 4.26
C GLY A 242 -11.84 24.43 4.30
N ILE A 243 -12.81 24.55 3.35
CA ILE A 243 -13.69 25.71 3.23
C ILE A 243 -15.10 25.50 3.81
N MET A 244 -15.56 24.25 3.90
CA MET A 244 -16.92 23.94 4.36
C MET A 244 -16.94 23.65 5.88
N PRO A 245 -17.91 24.20 6.63
CA PRO A 245 -18.19 23.73 7.99
C PRO A 245 -18.47 22.23 7.98
N THR A 246 -17.97 21.50 8.98
CA THR A 246 -18.02 20.03 9.03
C THR A 246 -19.41 19.45 8.76
N ARG A 247 -20.47 20.03 9.35
CA ARG A 247 -21.85 19.55 9.17
C ARG A 247 -22.36 19.72 7.74
N LEU A 248 -21.95 20.81 7.08
CA LEU A 248 -22.29 21.04 5.68
C LEU A 248 -21.55 20.07 4.77
N PHE A 249 -20.27 19.82 5.05
CA PHE A 249 -19.48 18.81 4.34
C PHE A 249 -20.11 17.42 4.49
N ASP A 250 -20.50 17.02 5.72
CA ASP A 250 -21.17 15.74 5.97
C ASP A 250 -22.49 15.60 5.18
N LEU A 251 -23.26 16.68 5.09
CA LEU A 251 -24.54 16.68 4.38
C LEU A 251 -24.34 16.59 2.86
N VAL A 252 -23.50 17.44 2.31
CA VAL A 252 -23.36 17.60 0.85
C VAL A 252 -22.45 16.50 0.28
N ILE A 253 -21.27 16.32 0.86
CA ILE A 253 -20.26 15.37 0.34
C ILE A 253 -20.50 13.98 0.90
N GLY A 254 -20.65 13.84 2.22
CA GLY A 254 -20.79 12.54 2.86
C GLY A 254 -22.08 11.82 2.46
N LYS A 255 -23.24 12.48 2.68
CA LYS A 255 -24.56 11.90 2.40
C LYS A 255 -25.00 12.16 0.96
N GLY A 256 -24.83 13.40 0.45
CA GLY A 256 -25.29 13.79 -0.87
C GLY A 256 -24.63 13.03 -2.02
N LEU A 257 -23.35 12.69 -1.89
CA LEU A 257 -22.63 11.88 -2.88
C LEU A 257 -22.58 10.37 -2.54
N ASN A 258 -23.38 9.93 -1.57
CA ASN A 258 -23.47 8.52 -1.15
C ASN A 258 -22.14 7.90 -0.62
N ILE A 259 -21.23 8.73 -0.12
CA ILE A 259 -19.94 8.24 0.39
C ILE A 259 -20.14 7.48 1.71
N TYR A 260 -20.95 8.04 2.63
CA TYR A 260 -21.15 7.47 3.96
C TYR A 260 -21.95 6.16 3.97
N SER A 261 -22.65 5.82 2.90
CA SER A 261 -23.35 4.55 2.73
C SER A 261 -22.61 3.53 1.87
N SER A 262 -21.47 3.93 1.26
CA SER A 262 -20.72 3.06 0.34
C SER A 262 -20.31 1.70 0.95
N MET A 263 -20.12 1.64 2.28
CA MET A 263 -19.75 0.42 3.01
C MET A 263 -20.96 -0.33 3.59
N ALA A 264 -22.21 0.01 3.19
CA ALA A 264 -23.40 -0.61 3.76
C ALA A 264 -23.44 -2.13 3.51
N SER A 265 -23.14 -2.54 2.28
CA SER A 265 -23.15 -3.94 1.80
C SER A 265 -21.74 -4.56 1.72
N PHE A 266 -20.76 -3.99 2.43
CA PHE A 266 -19.38 -4.47 2.39
C PHE A 266 -19.27 -5.89 2.92
N VAL A 267 -18.67 -6.78 2.15
CA VAL A 267 -18.37 -8.17 2.49
C VAL A 267 -16.86 -8.36 2.73
N GLY A 268 -16.05 -7.69 1.95
CA GLY A 268 -14.60 -7.81 1.97
C GLY A 268 -14.11 -9.15 1.41
N ARG A 269 -12.82 -9.40 1.49
CA ARG A 269 -12.27 -10.70 1.14
C ARG A 269 -12.79 -11.78 2.09
N PRO A 270 -13.18 -12.97 1.59
CA PRO A 270 -13.49 -14.10 2.45
C PRO A 270 -12.29 -14.37 3.38
N PRO A 271 -12.54 -14.86 4.62
CA PRO A 271 -11.48 -15.22 5.55
C PRO A 271 -10.51 -16.17 4.86
N ARG A 272 -9.20 -15.87 4.97
CA ARG A 272 -8.18 -16.81 4.55
C ARG A 272 -8.28 -18.05 5.40
N GLU A 273 -8.13 -19.24 4.81
CA GLU A 273 -7.92 -20.47 5.59
C GLU A 273 -6.78 -20.20 6.57
N ALA A 274 -7.03 -20.43 7.85
CA ALA A 274 -6.05 -20.19 8.90
C ALA A 274 -4.77 -20.98 8.58
N ILE A 275 -3.65 -20.30 8.52
CA ILE A 275 -2.34 -20.98 8.50
C ILE A 275 -2.27 -21.74 9.84
N PRO A 276 -2.04 -23.07 9.86
CA PRO A 276 -1.90 -23.80 11.10
C PRO A 276 -0.76 -23.15 11.91
N GLU A 277 -1.03 -22.80 13.18
CA GLU A 277 0.00 -22.31 14.09
C GLU A 277 1.17 -23.29 14.06
N LYS A 278 2.36 -22.83 13.69
CA LYS A 278 3.58 -23.61 13.85
C LYS A 278 3.65 -23.96 15.33
N GLU A 279 3.55 -25.22 15.67
CA GLU A 279 3.82 -25.74 17.00
C GLU A 279 5.12 -25.13 17.50
N LYS A 280 5.02 -24.27 18.52
CA LYS A 280 6.20 -23.82 19.26
C LYS A 280 6.77 -25.08 19.95
N THR A 281 7.70 -25.71 19.28
CA THR A 281 8.48 -26.82 19.85
C THR A 281 9.14 -26.27 21.09
N LYS A 282 8.57 -26.63 22.25
CA LYS A 282 9.25 -26.48 23.53
C LYS A 282 10.50 -27.34 23.47
N GLN A 283 11.64 -26.72 23.28
CA GLN A 283 12.91 -27.32 23.69
C GLN A 283 13.12 -26.92 25.14
N ASN A 284 13.03 -27.92 26.01
CA ASN A 284 13.51 -27.88 27.39
C ASN A 284 15.04 -27.80 27.41
#